data_49d5d4bea74007145375c7c277d0c169
#
_entry.id   49d5d4bea74007145375c7c277d0c169
#
_cell.length_a   1.000
_cell.length_b   1.000
_cell.length_c   1.000
_cell.angle_alpha   90.00
_cell.angle_beta   90.00
_cell.angle_gamma   90.00
#
_symmetry.space_group_name_H-M   'P 1'
#
loop_
_entity.id
_entity.type
_entity.pdbx_description
1 polymer ?
#
loop_
_entity_poly.entity_id
_entity_poly.type
_entity_poly.pdbx_seq_one_letter_code
_entity_poly.pdbx_strand_id
1 'polypeptide(L)'
;MITYHEVIPLLFEAFPDIHREYLEDAERNGPGALDDDQGRPMPYCILPSLMWQVRDAVKADPSADLARMALAFAEKIGRDGDEDARELIYIEVAEVFAENLPVRRLMGPGTQFMTMHYATLSSHPHVPREGWPRYRDDTDLNTNIDDWLRLTSEAAVADADARL
;
A
#
# COMPACT_ATOMS: atom_id res chain seq x y z
N MET A 1 2.77 13.21 9.50
CA MET A 1 3.23 12.77 8.16
C MET A 1 4.28 11.71 8.41
N ILE A 2 4.18 10.56 7.79
CA ILE A 2 5.10 9.42 7.95
C ILE A 2 6.17 9.53 6.87
N THR A 3 7.44 9.57 7.25
CA THR A 3 8.54 9.61 6.30
C THR A 3 8.91 8.21 5.79
N TYR A 4 9.52 8.13 4.63
CA TYR A 4 10.03 6.88 4.04
C TYR A 4 10.83 6.03 5.06
N HIS A 5 11.69 6.67 5.86
CA HIS A 5 12.51 5.97 6.86
C HIS A 5 11.74 5.49 8.09
N GLU A 6 10.55 5.99 8.34
CA GLU A 6 9.68 5.53 9.44
C GLU A 6 8.84 4.32 9.04
N VAL A 7 8.74 4.00 7.74
CA VAL A 7 7.90 2.89 7.26
C VAL A 7 8.33 1.56 7.86
N ILE A 8 9.63 1.25 7.87
CA ILE A 8 10.12 -0.06 8.38
C ILE A 8 10.00 -0.20 9.89
N PRO A 9 10.37 0.78 10.72
CA PRO A 9 10.07 0.72 12.15
C PRO A 9 8.58 0.45 12.44
N LEU A 10 7.67 1.14 11.75
CA LEU A 10 6.23 0.93 11.87
C LEU A 10 5.78 -0.45 11.38
N LEU A 11 6.39 -0.94 10.29
CA LEU A 11 6.14 -2.28 9.77
C LEU A 11 6.52 -3.36 10.80
N PHE A 12 7.70 -3.25 11.40
CA PHE A 12 8.20 -4.22 12.38
C PHE A 12 7.35 -4.21 13.67
N GLU A 13 6.84 -3.05 14.07
CA GLU A 13 5.90 -2.94 15.17
C GLU A 13 4.56 -3.63 14.85
N ALA A 14 4.03 -3.41 13.66
CA ALA A 14 2.75 -3.96 13.24
C ALA A 14 2.82 -5.46 12.87
N PHE A 15 3.97 -5.95 12.38
CA PHE A 15 4.18 -7.31 11.90
C PHE A 15 5.48 -7.90 12.47
N PRO A 16 5.46 -8.37 13.74
CA PRO A 16 6.66 -8.93 14.40
C PRO A 16 7.27 -10.13 13.68
N ASP A 17 6.48 -10.90 12.91
CA ASP A 17 6.98 -12.02 12.12
C ASP A 17 7.86 -11.55 10.96
N ILE A 18 7.52 -10.46 10.30
CA ILE A 18 8.37 -9.84 9.27
C ILE A 18 9.68 -9.33 9.88
N HIS A 19 9.64 -8.76 11.08
CA HIS A 19 10.85 -8.36 11.79
C HIS A 19 11.75 -9.56 12.09
N ARG A 20 11.17 -10.67 12.55
CA ARG A 20 11.92 -11.91 12.79
C ARG A 20 12.57 -12.45 11.50
N GLU A 21 11.83 -12.48 10.39
CA GLU A 21 12.36 -12.92 9.09
C GLU A 21 13.54 -12.03 8.64
N TYR A 22 13.44 -10.71 8.83
CA TYR A 22 14.53 -9.79 8.55
C TYR A 22 15.79 -10.12 9.37
N LEU A 23 15.64 -10.38 10.68
CA LEU A 23 16.76 -10.74 11.54
C LEU A 23 17.39 -12.10 11.15
N GLU A 24 16.57 -13.09 10.81
CA GLU A 24 17.03 -14.40 10.33
C GLU A 24 17.76 -14.29 8.97
N ASP A 25 17.34 -13.37 8.12
CA ASP A 25 18.02 -13.10 6.85
C ASP A 25 19.39 -12.46 7.08
N ALA A 26 19.49 -11.51 7.99
CA ALA A 26 20.75 -10.88 8.40
C ALA A 26 21.74 -11.90 9.00
N GLU A 27 21.24 -12.89 9.74
CA GLU A 27 22.08 -13.99 10.27
C GLU A 27 22.61 -14.91 9.16
N ARG A 28 21.79 -15.19 8.13
CA ARG A 28 22.15 -16.09 7.02
C ARG A 28 23.07 -15.44 5.98
N ASN A 29 22.77 -14.21 5.60
CA ASN A 29 23.38 -13.52 4.46
C ASN A 29 24.40 -12.47 4.88
N GLY A 30 24.53 -12.24 6.18
CA GLY A 30 25.38 -11.21 6.78
C GLY A 30 24.62 -9.92 7.08
N PRO A 31 25.09 -9.14 8.06
CA PRO A 31 24.50 -7.86 8.41
C PRO A 31 24.56 -6.92 7.21
N GLY A 32 23.45 -6.22 6.96
CA GLY A 32 23.35 -5.24 5.88
C GLY A 32 22.89 -5.79 4.53
N ALA A 33 22.55 -7.08 4.41
CA ALA A 33 22.05 -7.64 3.15
C ALA A 33 20.75 -6.99 2.66
N LEU A 34 19.91 -6.52 3.59
CA LEU A 34 18.66 -5.80 3.31
C LEU A 34 18.71 -4.34 3.77
N ASP A 35 19.92 -3.80 4.00
CA ASP A 35 20.12 -2.45 4.50
C ASP A 35 20.74 -1.56 3.41
N ASP A 36 20.51 -0.26 3.55
CA ASP A 36 21.19 0.75 2.73
C ASP A 36 22.66 0.93 3.19
N ASP A 37 23.40 1.78 2.48
CA ASP A 37 24.81 2.10 2.78
C ASP A 37 25.01 2.82 4.14
N GLN A 38 23.93 3.21 4.82
CA GLN A 38 23.93 3.77 6.17
C GLN A 38 23.54 2.72 7.24
N GLY A 39 23.31 1.48 6.86
CA GLY A 39 22.90 0.38 7.75
C GLY A 39 21.43 0.50 8.18
N ARG A 40 20.57 1.10 7.37
CA ARG A 40 19.14 1.19 7.64
C ARG A 40 18.36 0.21 6.76
N PRO A 41 17.40 -0.52 7.34
CA PRO A 41 16.55 -1.45 6.58
C PRO A 41 15.89 -0.78 5.37
N MET A 42 16.04 -1.39 4.19
CA MET A 42 15.49 -0.87 2.93
C MET A 42 14.03 -1.29 2.76
N PRO A 43 13.07 -0.35 2.72
CA PRO A 43 11.64 -0.66 2.55
C PRO A 43 11.32 -1.47 1.29
N TYR A 44 11.93 -1.16 0.16
CA TYR A 44 11.77 -1.92 -1.10
C TYR A 44 12.29 -3.36 -1.06
N CYS A 45 13.11 -3.73 -0.07
CA CYS A 45 13.57 -5.10 0.11
C CYS A 45 12.70 -5.89 1.09
N ILE A 46 12.07 -5.21 2.04
CA ILE A 46 11.37 -5.84 3.17
C ILE A 46 9.87 -5.90 2.96
N LEU A 47 9.24 -4.82 2.47
CA LEU A 47 7.80 -4.77 2.23
C LEU A 47 7.29 -5.86 1.26
N PRO A 48 8.02 -6.26 0.19
CA PRO A 48 7.63 -7.36 -0.68
C PRO A 48 7.35 -8.68 0.05
N SER A 49 8.12 -9.01 1.11
CA SER A 49 7.88 -10.22 1.90
C SER A 49 6.47 -10.24 2.50
N LEU A 50 6.02 -9.12 3.08
CA LEU A 50 4.66 -8.99 3.57
C LEU A 50 3.64 -9.11 2.43
N MET A 51 3.89 -8.49 1.28
CA MET A 51 2.94 -8.51 0.15
C MET A 51 2.80 -9.92 -0.45
N TRP A 52 3.85 -10.71 -0.47
CA TRP A 52 3.76 -12.11 -0.89
C TRP A 52 2.96 -12.96 0.10
N GLN A 53 3.15 -12.77 1.40
CA GLN A 53 2.35 -13.42 2.43
C GLN A 53 0.86 -13.03 2.33
N VAL A 54 0.55 -11.75 2.07
CA VAL A 54 -0.81 -11.28 1.78
C VAL A 54 -1.41 -12.01 0.58
N ARG A 55 -0.69 -12.09 -0.52
CA ARG A 55 -1.15 -12.77 -1.73
C ARG A 55 -1.48 -14.24 -1.47
N ASP A 56 -0.62 -14.93 -0.74
CA ASP A 56 -0.80 -16.34 -0.46
C ASP A 56 -1.92 -16.58 0.59
N ALA A 57 -2.03 -15.71 1.59
CA ALA A 57 -3.13 -15.73 2.54
C ALA A 57 -4.49 -15.53 1.87
N VAL A 58 -4.62 -14.54 0.96
CA VAL A 58 -5.87 -14.28 0.22
C VAL A 58 -6.24 -15.40 -0.73
N LYS A 59 -5.27 -16.12 -1.29
CA LYS A 59 -5.55 -17.34 -2.10
C LYS A 59 -6.17 -18.44 -1.25
N ALA A 60 -5.72 -18.58 0.01
CA ALA A 60 -6.23 -19.60 0.93
C ALA A 60 -7.57 -19.16 1.55
N ASP A 61 -7.68 -17.91 1.95
CA ASP A 61 -8.89 -17.30 2.52
C ASP A 61 -8.97 -15.80 2.14
N PRO A 62 -9.92 -15.41 1.26
CA PRO A 62 -10.13 -14.02 0.88
C PRO A 62 -10.45 -13.06 2.05
N SER A 63 -10.81 -13.59 3.21
CA SER A 63 -11.08 -12.80 4.42
C SER A 63 -9.92 -12.80 5.43
N ALA A 64 -8.74 -13.30 5.06
CA ALA A 64 -7.59 -13.46 5.94
C ALA A 64 -7.26 -12.17 6.72
N ASP A 65 -7.10 -12.30 8.03
CA ASP A 65 -6.79 -11.17 8.91
C ASP A 65 -5.46 -10.51 8.54
N LEU A 66 -4.45 -11.30 8.15
CA LEU A 66 -3.18 -10.78 7.68
C LEU A 66 -3.35 -9.81 6.51
N ALA A 67 -4.20 -10.17 5.52
CA ALA A 67 -4.44 -9.30 4.37
C ALA A 67 -5.11 -8.00 4.78
N ARG A 68 -6.10 -8.05 5.67
CA ARG A 68 -6.76 -6.84 6.19
C ARG A 68 -5.80 -5.95 6.96
N MET A 69 -4.97 -6.52 7.82
CA MET A 69 -3.98 -5.76 8.59
C MET A 69 -2.93 -5.11 7.69
N ALA A 70 -2.39 -5.87 6.73
CA ALA A 70 -1.38 -5.36 5.82
C ALA A 70 -1.91 -4.26 4.90
N LEU A 71 -3.14 -4.41 4.37
CA LEU A 71 -3.74 -3.38 3.54
C LEU A 71 -4.18 -2.14 4.35
N ALA A 72 -4.57 -2.31 5.62
CA ALA A 72 -4.81 -1.18 6.52
C ALA A 72 -3.50 -0.43 6.85
N PHE A 73 -2.39 -1.14 7.00
CA PHE A 73 -1.06 -0.55 7.14
C PHE A 73 -0.67 0.23 5.88
N ALA A 74 -0.81 -0.37 4.70
CA ALA A 74 -0.55 0.30 3.43
C ALA A 74 -1.43 1.54 3.23
N GLU A 75 -2.71 1.46 3.60
CA GLU A 75 -3.64 2.59 3.58
C GLU A 75 -3.16 3.74 4.48
N LYS A 76 -2.71 3.43 5.70
CA LYS A 76 -2.16 4.43 6.61
C LYS A 76 -0.95 5.15 6.02
N ILE A 77 0.00 4.40 5.44
CA ILE A 77 1.17 4.99 4.79
C ILE A 77 0.74 5.82 3.56
N GLY A 78 -0.15 5.30 2.72
CA GLY A 78 -0.64 6.01 1.54
C GLY A 78 -1.35 7.34 1.87
N ARG A 79 -2.02 7.44 3.01
CA ARG A 79 -2.71 8.65 3.45
C ARG A 79 -1.78 9.64 4.15
N ASP A 80 -0.95 9.14 5.07
CA ASP A 80 -0.20 9.95 6.03
C ASP A 80 1.29 10.08 5.65
N GLY A 81 1.73 9.36 4.61
CA GLY A 81 3.11 9.33 4.14
C GLY A 81 3.54 10.59 3.41
N ASP A 82 4.84 10.83 3.39
CA ASP A 82 5.48 11.75 2.46
C ASP A 82 5.48 11.15 1.03
N GLU A 83 6.05 11.89 0.08
CA GLU A 83 6.09 11.50 -1.33
C GLU A 83 6.76 10.13 -1.54
N ASP A 84 7.94 9.94 -0.94
CA ASP A 84 8.72 8.70 -1.08
C ASP A 84 8.01 7.50 -0.42
N ALA A 85 7.36 7.71 0.73
CA ALA A 85 6.57 6.67 1.39
C ALA A 85 5.32 6.28 0.58
N ARG A 86 4.68 7.25 -0.06
CA ARG A 86 3.54 7.01 -0.98
C ARG A 86 3.98 6.27 -2.23
N GLU A 87 5.12 6.63 -2.81
CA GLU A 87 5.69 5.93 -3.97
C GLU A 87 6.01 4.47 -3.65
N LEU A 88 6.56 4.20 -2.46
CA LEU A 88 6.77 2.83 -1.98
C LEU A 88 5.46 2.02 -1.99
N ILE A 89 4.36 2.56 -1.44
CA ILE A 89 3.07 1.87 -1.45
C ILE A 89 2.52 1.73 -2.87
N TYR A 90 2.74 2.71 -3.72
CA TYR A 90 2.34 2.64 -5.13
C TYR A 90 3.01 1.47 -5.86
N ILE A 91 4.32 1.29 -5.68
CA ILE A 91 5.09 0.22 -6.33
C ILE A 91 4.76 -1.13 -5.68
N GLU A 92 4.85 -1.25 -4.36
CA GLU A 92 4.82 -2.53 -3.66
C GLU A 92 3.40 -3.06 -3.41
N VAL A 93 2.38 -2.21 -3.47
CA VAL A 93 0.99 -2.61 -3.21
C VAL A 93 0.11 -2.40 -4.44
N ALA A 94 0.07 -1.18 -4.96
CA ALA A 94 -0.85 -0.86 -6.05
C ALA A 94 -0.48 -1.58 -7.34
N GLU A 95 0.80 -1.59 -7.71
CA GLU A 95 1.31 -2.30 -8.89
C GLU A 95 1.13 -3.81 -8.75
N VAL A 96 1.53 -4.38 -7.60
CA VAL A 96 1.51 -5.83 -7.35
C VAL A 96 0.08 -6.39 -7.34
N PHE A 97 -0.90 -5.63 -6.86
CA PHE A 97 -2.28 -6.10 -6.70
C PHE A 97 -3.28 -5.49 -7.67
N ALA A 98 -2.84 -4.72 -8.68
CA ALA A 98 -3.74 -4.08 -9.65
C ALA A 98 -4.75 -5.05 -10.28
N GLU A 99 -4.32 -6.26 -10.61
CA GLU A 99 -5.16 -7.29 -11.22
C GLU A 99 -5.78 -8.26 -10.21
N ASN A 100 -5.43 -8.16 -8.92
CA ASN A 100 -5.93 -9.08 -7.89
C ASN A 100 -7.23 -8.55 -7.26
N LEU A 101 -8.36 -8.88 -7.89
CA LEU A 101 -9.67 -8.41 -7.44
C LEU A 101 -10.02 -8.77 -5.98
N PRO A 102 -9.74 -9.98 -5.46
CA PRO A 102 -9.94 -10.28 -4.04
C PRO A 102 -9.18 -9.34 -3.10
N VAL A 103 -7.91 -9.07 -3.36
CA VAL A 103 -7.10 -8.12 -2.56
C VAL A 103 -7.62 -6.69 -2.70
N ARG A 104 -7.96 -6.26 -3.91
CA ARG A 104 -8.49 -4.90 -4.16
C ARG A 104 -9.74 -4.58 -3.37
N ARG A 105 -10.61 -5.56 -3.12
CA ARG A 105 -11.83 -5.39 -2.30
C ARG A 105 -11.54 -5.12 -0.83
N LEU A 106 -10.35 -5.41 -0.36
CA LEU A 106 -9.91 -5.17 1.01
C LEU A 106 -9.16 -3.83 1.17
N MET A 107 -8.81 -3.18 0.06
CA MET A 107 -8.09 -1.91 0.07
C MET A 107 -8.96 -0.77 0.58
N GLY A 108 -8.34 0.13 1.35
CA GLY A 108 -8.93 1.42 1.70
C GLY A 108 -8.89 2.42 0.53
N PRO A 109 -9.50 3.61 0.69
CA PRO A 109 -9.65 4.57 -0.40
C PRO A 109 -8.33 5.07 -1.00
N GLY A 110 -7.27 5.25 -0.20
CA GLY A 110 -5.97 5.70 -0.69
C GLY A 110 -5.27 4.65 -1.55
N THR A 111 -5.21 3.42 -1.08
CA THR A 111 -4.62 2.29 -1.83
C THR A 111 -5.47 1.91 -3.05
N GLN A 112 -6.79 2.03 -2.98
CA GLN A 112 -7.65 1.89 -4.16
C GLN A 112 -7.34 2.96 -5.21
N PHE A 113 -7.20 4.22 -4.79
CA PHE A 113 -6.81 5.29 -5.70
C PHE A 113 -5.49 4.99 -6.40
N MET A 114 -4.44 4.64 -5.64
CA MET A 114 -3.13 4.31 -6.20
C MET A 114 -3.21 3.18 -7.22
N THR A 115 -3.97 2.14 -6.91
CA THR A 115 -4.20 1.00 -7.82
C THR A 115 -4.90 1.42 -9.12
N MET A 116 -5.89 2.30 -9.03
CA MET A 116 -6.59 2.85 -10.19
C MET A 116 -5.67 3.75 -11.03
N HIS A 117 -4.88 4.59 -10.38
CA HIS A 117 -3.91 5.45 -11.04
C HIS A 117 -2.88 4.61 -11.80
N TYR A 118 -2.28 3.61 -11.15
CA TYR A 118 -1.36 2.67 -11.79
C TYR A 118 -1.98 1.99 -13.02
N ALA A 119 -3.17 1.43 -12.87
CA ALA A 119 -3.86 0.74 -13.95
C ALA A 119 -4.21 1.66 -15.13
N THR A 120 -4.44 2.94 -14.87
CA THR A 120 -4.69 3.95 -15.91
C THR A 120 -3.43 4.25 -16.71
N LEU A 121 -2.30 4.48 -16.03
CA LEU A 121 -1.01 4.77 -16.66
C LEU A 121 -0.47 3.55 -17.42
N SER A 122 -0.58 2.37 -16.84
CA SER A 122 -0.03 1.14 -17.41
C SER A 122 -0.88 0.53 -18.51
N SER A 123 -2.00 1.17 -18.88
CA SER A 123 -2.94 0.67 -19.90
C SER A 123 -3.41 -0.77 -19.68
N HIS A 124 -3.52 -1.20 -18.41
CA HIS A 124 -3.98 -2.54 -18.05
C HIS A 124 -5.43 -2.76 -18.52
N PRO A 125 -5.68 -3.64 -19.51
CA PRO A 125 -7.01 -3.82 -20.12
C PRO A 125 -8.00 -4.51 -19.18
N HIS A 126 -7.50 -5.21 -18.18
CA HIS A 126 -8.31 -6.06 -17.29
C HIS A 126 -8.79 -5.38 -16.01
N VAL A 127 -8.37 -4.15 -15.76
CA VAL A 127 -8.81 -3.40 -14.58
C VAL A 127 -10.09 -2.64 -14.95
N PRO A 128 -11.24 -2.94 -14.31
CA PRO A 128 -12.49 -2.24 -14.57
C PRO A 128 -12.33 -0.74 -14.30
N ARG A 129 -12.69 0.09 -15.25
CA ARG A 129 -12.58 1.55 -15.17
C ARG A 129 -13.91 2.24 -14.86
N GLU A 130 -14.97 1.47 -14.69
CA GLU A 130 -16.29 1.98 -14.44
C GLU A 130 -16.36 2.67 -13.06
N GLY A 131 -16.86 3.89 -13.03
CA GLY A 131 -16.94 4.68 -11.81
C GLY A 131 -15.67 5.43 -11.39
N TRP A 132 -14.60 5.34 -12.17
CA TRP A 132 -13.34 6.02 -11.85
C TRP A 132 -13.39 7.50 -12.21
N PRO A 133 -12.89 8.38 -11.32
CA PRO A 133 -12.74 9.79 -11.68
C PRO A 133 -11.78 9.93 -12.85
N ARG A 134 -12.10 10.83 -13.77
CA ARG A 134 -11.18 11.19 -14.86
C ARG A 134 -10.14 12.14 -14.30
N TYR A 135 -8.90 11.67 -14.20
CA TYR A 135 -7.78 12.51 -13.82
C TYR A 135 -7.39 13.41 -15.00
N ARG A 136 -7.14 14.68 -14.69
CA ARG A 136 -6.80 15.69 -15.71
C ARG A 136 -5.33 15.66 -16.10
N ASP A 137 -4.48 15.14 -15.22
CA ASP A 137 -3.05 15.06 -15.45
C ASP A 137 -2.50 13.77 -14.84
N ASP A 138 -1.82 12.98 -15.65
CA ASP A 138 -1.49 11.59 -15.36
C ASP A 138 -0.22 11.43 -14.51
N THR A 139 0.44 12.54 -14.13
CA THR A 139 1.82 12.52 -13.67
C THR A 139 2.03 12.85 -12.21
N ASP A 140 1.07 13.47 -11.52
CA ASP A 140 1.22 13.85 -10.12
C ASP A 140 0.34 12.98 -9.20
N LEU A 141 0.94 11.86 -8.75
CA LEU A 141 0.31 10.95 -7.80
C LEU A 141 -0.09 11.68 -6.50
N ASN A 142 0.78 12.55 -5.98
CA ASN A 142 0.60 13.15 -4.66
C ASN A 142 -0.52 14.18 -4.63
N THR A 143 -0.56 15.08 -5.59
CA THR A 143 -1.65 16.05 -5.71
C THR A 143 -2.99 15.35 -5.93
N ASN A 144 -3.02 14.36 -6.80
CA ASN A 144 -4.24 13.63 -7.14
C ASN A 144 -4.76 12.79 -5.96
N ILE A 145 -3.88 12.16 -5.16
CA ILE A 145 -4.31 11.38 -3.99
C ILE A 145 -4.88 12.27 -2.88
N ASP A 146 -4.31 13.44 -2.65
CA ASP A 146 -4.81 14.37 -1.64
C ASP A 146 -6.22 14.88 -2.00
N ASP A 147 -6.46 15.23 -3.26
CA ASP A 147 -7.79 15.58 -3.76
C ASP A 147 -8.79 14.42 -3.64
N TRP A 148 -8.38 13.22 -3.97
CA TRP A 148 -9.20 12.03 -3.83
C TRP A 148 -9.58 11.74 -2.37
N LEU A 149 -8.62 11.79 -1.46
CA LEU A 149 -8.85 11.56 -0.04
C LEU A 149 -9.79 12.63 0.55
N ARG A 150 -9.66 13.87 0.13
CA ARG A 150 -10.57 14.95 0.52
C ARG A 150 -11.99 14.68 0.02
N LEU A 151 -12.17 14.36 -1.25
CA LEU A 151 -13.48 14.08 -1.85
C LEU A 151 -14.16 12.86 -1.23
N THR A 152 -13.41 11.79 -0.96
CA THR A 152 -13.96 10.58 -0.30
C THR A 152 -14.34 10.85 1.15
N SER A 153 -13.62 11.70 1.86
CA SER A 153 -13.96 12.10 3.23
C SER A 153 -15.23 12.95 3.27
N GLU A 154 -15.36 13.92 2.36
CA GLU A 154 -16.56 14.76 2.23
C GLU A 154 -17.81 13.92 1.89
N ALA A 155 -17.67 12.96 0.98
CA ALA A 155 -18.76 12.04 0.61
C ALA A 155 -19.17 11.13 1.79
N ALA A 156 -18.20 10.64 2.57
CA ALA A 156 -18.48 9.83 3.75
C ALA A 156 -19.22 10.60 4.84
N VAL A 157 -18.87 11.87 5.07
CA VAL A 157 -19.57 12.77 6.00
C VAL A 157 -20.99 13.02 5.52
N ALA A 158 -21.16 13.35 4.24
CA ALA A 158 -22.49 13.61 3.66
C ALA A 158 -23.41 12.39 3.73
N ASP A 159 -22.88 11.17 3.52
CA ASP A 159 -23.65 9.92 3.65
C ASP A 159 -24.03 9.62 5.12
N ALA A 160 -23.16 9.97 6.08
CA ALA A 160 -23.46 9.86 7.50
C ALA A 160 -24.59 10.82 7.93
N ASP A 161 -24.54 12.08 7.47
CA ASP A 161 -25.56 13.09 7.78
C ASP A 161 -26.93 12.75 7.14
N ALA A 162 -26.94 12.11 5.98
CA ALA A 162 -28.16 11.68 5.30
C ALA A 162 -28.86 10.50 5.97
N ARG A 163 -28.17 9.78 6.88
CA ARG A 163 -28.71 8.62 7.63
C ARG A 163 -29.21 8.98 9.03
N LEU A 164 -28.97 10.21 9.49
CA LEU A 164 -29.49 10.77 10.74
C LEU A 164 -30.81 11.52 10.51
#